data_51aa3a20740ebbabe3b3bcc19be6a22a
#
_entry.id   51aa3a20740ebbabe3b3bcc19be6a22a
#
_cell.length_a   1.000
_cell.length_b   1.000
_cell.length_c   1.000
_cell.angle_alpha   90.00
_cell.angle_beta   90.00
_cell.angle_gamma   90.00
#
_symmetry.space_group_name_H-M   'P 1'
#
loop_
_entity.id
_entity.type
_entity.pdbx_description
1 polymer ?
#
loop_
_entity_poly.entity_id
_entity_poly.type
_entity_poly.pdbx_seq_one_letter_code
_entity_poly.pdbx_strand_id
1 'polypeptide(L)'
;IEDKEQRIARFFAKLDSMLEVTARQLHERMEFQKTAFAKQFPLLMSALWIGSEKLKPNDTIASVINQGTLGIGFIGLAECLVALLGKHHGESGEAQELGLKIVTYMRDRANQFSEQYQHNYSVLATPAEGLSGKFTRIDRKKFGTLPGITDRDYYTNSNHVPVYYKCSARHKAEIEADRKS
;
A
#
# COMPACT_ATOMS: atom_id res chain seq x y z
N ILE A 1 -23.58 7.20 -19.48
CA ILE A 1 -22.11 7.01 -19.37
C ILE A 1 -21.69 7.93 -18.24
N GLU A 2 -21.11 7.36 -17.17
CA GLU A 2 -20.63 8.14 -16.04
C GLU A 2 -19.49 9.06 -16.49
N ASP A 3 -19.56 10.33 -16.11
CA ASP A 3 -18.53 11.31 -16.40
C ASP A 3 -17.20 10.91 -15.73
N LYS A 4 -16.08 11.16 -16.42
CA LYS A 4 -14.72 10.85 -15.95
C LYS A 4 -14.41 11.46 -14.57
N GLU A 5 -14.80 12.72 -14.37
CA GLU A 5 -14.56 13.42 -13.11
C GLU A 5 -15.32 12.77 -11.95
N GLN A 6 -16.59 12.41 -12.17
CA GLN A 6 -17.42 11.71 -11.19
C GLN A 6 -16.82 10.34 -10.83
N ARG A 7 -16.34 9.59 -11.84
CA ARG A 7 -15.69 8.30 -11.62
C ARG A 7 -14.41 8.42 -10.75
N ILE A 8 -13.58 9.42 -11.03
CA ILE A 8 -12.37 9.70 -10.25
C ILE A 8 -12.76 10.15 -8.83
N ALA A 9 -13.74 11.00 -8.66
CA ALA A 9 -14.20 11.45 -7.34
C ALA A 9 -14.72 10.26 -6.50
N ARG A 10 -15.51 9.37 -7.08
CA ARG A 10 -15.98 8.14 -6.42
C ARG A 10 -14.84 7.20 -6.05
N PHE A 11 -13.84 7.11 -6.91
CA PHE A 11 -12.63 6.32 -6.60
C PHE A 11 -11.92 6.87 -5.36
N PHE A 12 -11.66 8.18 -5.27
CA PHE A 12 -11.01 8.77 -4.10
C PHE A 12 -11.85 8.61 -2.83
N ALA A 13 -13.16 8.78 -2.90
CA ALA A 13 -14.04 8.53 -1.76
C ALA A 13 -13.96 7.07 -1.28
N LYS A 14 -13.88 6.11 -2.21
CA LYS A 14 -13.71 4.69 -1.86
C LYS A 14 -12.32 4.39 -1.32
N LEU A 15 -11.28 4.98 -1.93
CA LEU A 15 -9.90 4.85 -1.46
C LEU A 15 -9.78 5.34 -0.01
N ASP A 16 -10.34 6.51 0.29
CA ASP A 16 -10.34 7.08 1.64
C ASP A 16 -10.99 6.13 2.66
N SER A 17 -12.19 5.65 2.34
CA SER A 17 -12.88 4.66 3.18
C SER A 17 -12.04 3.39 3.43
N MET A 18 -11.29 2.92 2.43
CA MET A 18 -10.43 1.75 2.58
C MET A 18 -9.18 2.05 3.41
N LEU A 19 -8.60 3.23 3.26
CA LEU A 19 -7.47 3.69 4.07
C LEU A 19 -7.85 3.79 5.55
N GLU A 20 -9.03 4.34 5.88
CA GLU A 20 -9.57 4.37 7.24
C GLU A 20 -9.69 2.97 7.85
N VAL A 21 -10.26 2.02 7.11
CA VAL A 21 -10.39 0.62 7.57
C VAL A 21 -9.01 0.01 7.80
N THR A 22 -8.08 0.21 6.88
CA THR A 22 -6.72 -0.33 6.96
C THR A 22 -5.96 0.24 8.16
N ALA A 23 -6.01 1.57 8.34
CA ALA A 23 -5.34 2.24 9.46
C ALA A 23 -5.87 1.76 10.80
N ARG A 24 -7.20 1.64 10.95
CA ARG A 24 -7.83 1.12 12.17
C ARG A 24 -7.42 -0.32 12.45
N GLN A 25 -7.41 -1.20 11.45
CA GLN A 25 -6.98 -2.59 11.63
C GLN A 25 -5.51 -2.69 12.04
N LEU A 26 -4.64 -1.86 11.46
CA LEU A 26 -3.23 -1.80 11.85
C LEU A 26 -3.08 -1.31 13.29
N HIS A 27 -3.85 -0.30 13.70
CA HIS A 27 -3.86 0.19 15.07
C HIS A 27 -4.32 -0.89 16.05
N GLU A 28 -5.46 -1.54 15.79
CA GLU A 28 -5.99 -2.61 16.64
C GLU A 28 -4.99 -3.77 16.79
N ARG A 29 -4.30 -4.14 15.72
CA ARG A 29 -3.23 -5.15 15.77
C ARG A 29 -2.04 -4.71 16.59
N MET A 30 -1.62 -3.44 16.46
CA MET A 30 -0.54 -2.88 17.26
C MET A 30 -0.90 -2.91 18.75
N GLU A 31 -2.09 -2.47 19.12
CA GLU A 31 -2.57 -2.49 20.51
C GLU A 31 -2.60 -3.93 21.08
N PHE A 32 -3.06 -4.89 20.28
CA PHE A 32 -2.99 -6.30 20.67
C PHE A 32 -1.55 -6.78 20.84
N GLN A 33 -0.65 -6.46 19.92
CA GLN A 33 0.76 -6.88 20.00
C GLN A 33 1.48 -6.28 21.21
N LYS A 34 1.14 -5.08 21.64
CA LYS A 34 1.69 -4.44 22.85
C LYS A 34 1.47 -5.26 24.12
N THR A 35 0.46 -6.11 24.17
CA THR A 35 0.15 -6.97 25.32
C THR A 35 1.06 -8.20 25.44
N ALA A 36 1.83 -8.51 24.40
CA ALA A 36 2.72 -9.67 24.41
C ALA A 36 3.92 -9.47 25.36
N PHE A 37 4.44 -10.57 25.89
CA PHE A 37 5.56 -10.54 26.85
C PHE A 37 6.92 -10.67 26.16
N ALA A 38 7.93 -10.00 26.70
CA ALA A 38 9.31 -10.02 26.19
C ALA A 38 9.87 -11.44 26.01
N LYS A 39 9.56 -12.37 26.92
CA LYS A 39 9.96 -13.80 26.82
C LYS A 39 9.45 -14.52 25.58
N GLN A 40 8.43 -14.02 24.90
CA GLN A 40 7.91 -14.59 23.65
C GLN A 40 8.78 -14.25 22.43
N PHE A 41 9.69 -13.30 22.59
CA PHE A 41 10.54 -12.78 21.50
C PHE A 41 12.03 -12.81 21.89
N PRO A 42 12.61 -13.97 22.28
CA PRO A 42 13.97 -14.01 22.84
C PRO A 42 15.04 -13.44 21.89
N LEU A 43 14.90 -13.69 20.58
CA LEU A 43 15.83 -13.16 19.59
C LEU A 43 15.75 -11.64 19.47
N LEU A 44 14.56 -11.07 19.44
CA LEU A 44 14.36 -9.63 19.34
C LEU A 44 14.78 -8.89 20.60
N MET A 45 14.62 -9.55 21.77
CA MET A 45 15.04 -9.05 23.07
C MET A 45 16.57 -9.14 23.30
N SER A 46 17.29 -9.88 22.47
CA SER A 46 18.76 -9.97 22.53
C SER A 46 19.47 -8.77 21.88
N ALA A 47 19.00 -7.55 22.16
CA ALA A 47 19.51 -6.28 21.66
C ALA A 47 19.21 -5.95 20.17
N LEU A 48 18.27 -6.65 19.53
CA LEU A 48 17.82 -6.30 18.19
C LEU A 48 16.79 -5.16 18.20
N TRP A 49 15.93 -5.11 19.21
CA TRP A 49 15.02 -3.97 19.42
C TRP A 49 15.63 -2.95 20.36
N ILE A 50 15.66 -1.70 19.95
CA ILE A 50 16.18 -0.58 20.76
C ILE A 50 15.37 -0.48 22.05
N GLY A 51 16.07 -0.51 23.19
CA GLY A 51 15.47 -0.45 24.52
C GLY A 51 15.04 -1.80 25.10
N SER A 52 15.21 -2.90 24.36
CA SER A 52 14.85 -4.25 24.82
C SER A 52 15.71 -4.72 26.00
N GLU A 53 16.92 -4.19 26.14
CA GLU A 53 17.84 -4.46 27.28
C GLU A 53 17.26 -4.03 28.63
N LYS A 54 16.24 -3.18 28.64
CA LYS A 54 15.56 -2.70 29.86
C LYS A 54 14.37 -3.57 30.27
N LEU A 55 13.97 -4.52 29.41
CA LEU A 55 12.79 -5.35 29.64
C LEU A 55 13.17 -6.66 30.35
N LYS A 56 12.38 -7.02 31.36
CA LYS A 56 12.40 -8.33 32.00
C LYS A 56 11.53 -9.32 31.19
N PRO A 57 11.72 -10.64 31.34
CA PRO A 57 10.96 -11.64 30.59
C PRO A 57 9.43 -11.52 30.68
N ASN A 58 8.91 -11.05 31.79
CA ASN A 58 7.47 -10.90 32.02
C ASN A 58 6.93 -9.46 31.79
N ASP A 59 7.79 -8.53 31.38
CA ASP A 59 7.33 -7.20 30.97
C ASP A 59 6.68 -7.27 29.58
N THR A 60 5.72 -6.40 29.32
CA THR A 60 5.15 -6.27 27.98
C THR A 60 6.12 -5.58 27.02
N ILE A 61 6.01 -5.89 25.72
CA ILE A 61 6.85 -5.28 24.68
C ILE A 61 6.39 -3.89 24.25
N ALA A 62 5.39 -3.32 24.90
CA ALA A 62 4.76 -2.05 24.50
C ALA A 62 5.77 -0.91 24.26
N SER A 63 6.78 -0.76 25.12
CA SER A 63 7.77 0.31 25.01
C SER A 63 8.69 0.20 23.80
N VAL A 64 8.97 -1.01 23.34
CA VAL A 64 9.88 -1.26 22.21
C VAL A 64 9.15 -1.38 20.88
N ILE A 65 7.92 -1.94 20.86
CA ILE A 65 7.15 -2.10 19.62
C ILE A 65 6.59 -0.79 19.09
N ASN A 66 6.41 0.21 19.94
CA ASN A 66 5.95 1.56 19.54
C ASN A 66 6.88 2.27 18.54
N GLN A 67 8.12 1.82 18.42
CA GLN A 67 9.09 2.33 17.44
C GLN A 67 8.86 1.75 16.04
N GLY A 68 8.00 0.74 15.92
CA GLY A 68 7.66 0.09 14.64
C GLY A 68 6.85 1.02 13.74
N THR A 69 6.93 0.75 12.42
CA THR A 69 6.14 1.44 11.40
C THR A 69 4.98 0.57 10.97
N LEU A 70 3.79 1.16 10.91
CA LEU A 70 2.57 0.56 10.37
C LEU A 70 2.51 0.85 8.87
N GLY A 71 2.90 -0.13 8.06
CA GLY A 71 3.00 0.03 6.62
C GLY A 71 1.67 -0.22 5.90
N ILE A 72 1.23 0.74 5.10
CA ILE A 72 0.11 0.59 4.16
C ILE A 72 0.70 0.30 2.79
N GLY A 73 0.62 -0.96 2.37
CA GLY A 73 1.07 -1.38 1.04
C GLY A 73 -0.06 -1.33 0.01
N PHE A 74 0.27 -1.15 -1.26
CA PHE A 74 -0.67 -1.18 -2.36
C PHE A 74 -0.15 -1.97 -3.55
N ILE A 75 -1.07 -2.48 -4.37
CA ILE A 75 -0.80 -3.17 -5.64
C ILE A 75 -1.82 -2.71 -6.67
N GLY A 76 -1.53 -2.92 -7.95
CA GLY A 76 -2.50 -2.70 -9.03
C GLY A 76 -2.73 -1.24 -9.40
N LEU A 77 -1.78 -0.33 -9.17
CA LEU A 77 -1.92 1.06 -9.61
C LEU A 77 -2.10 1.16 -11.12
N ALA A 78 -1.35 0.38 -11.88
CA ALA A 78 -1.47 0.36 -13.34
C ALA A 78 -2.87 -0.05 -13.80
N GLU A 79 -3.40 -1.15 -13.27
CA GLU A 79 -4.73 -1.65 -13.59
C GLU A 79 -5.84 -0.71 -13.08
N CYS A 80 -5.64 -0.07 -11.94
CA CYS A 80 -6.52 0.98 -11.45
C CYS A 80 -6.61 2.16 -12.44
N LEU A 81 -5.47 2.63 -12.94
CA LEU A 81 -5.42 3.71 -13.94
C LEU A 81 -6.07 3.29 -15.26
N VAL A 82 -5.88 2.04 -15.71
CA VAL A 82 -6.61 1.50 -16.86
C VAL A 82 -8.11 1.51 -16.63
N ALA A 83 -8.57 1.13 -15.44
CA ALA A 83 -10.01 1.18 -15.10
C ALA A 83 -10.57 2.61 -15.09
N LEU A 84 -9.78 3.59 -14.65
CA LEU A 84 -10.21 5.00 -14.56
C LEU A 84 -10.09 5.76 -15.89
N LEU A 85 -9.01 5.54 -16.65
CA LEU A 85 -8.63 6.36 -17.81
C LEU A 85 -8.48 5.56 -19.11
N GLY A 86 -8.49 4.23 -19.07
CA GLY A 86 -8.23 3.37 -20.23
C GLY A 86 -6.75 3.17 -20.55
N LYS A 87 -5.82 3.78 -19.80
CA LYS A 87 -4.37 3.69 -19.96
C LYS A 87 -3.67 3.70 -18.60
N HIS A 88 -2.53 3.02 -18.50
CA HIS A 88 -1.71 3.08 -17.31
C HIS A 88 -0.62 4.19 -17.39
N HIS A 89 0.05 4.46 -16.29
CA HIS A 89 1.03 5.54 -16.14
C HIS A 89 2.27 5.42 -17.04
N GLY A 90 2.55 4.25 -17.60
CA GLY A 90 3.61 4.07 -18.60
C GLY A 90 3.20 4.50 -20.02
N GLU A 91 1.90 4.70 -20.28
CA GLU A 91 1.36 4.98 -21.61
C GLU A 91 0.94 6.44 -21.81
N SER A 92 0.69 7.17 -20.72
CA SER A 92 0.06 8.48 -20.80
C SER A 92 0.49 9.39 -19.64
N GLY A 93 0.87 10.63 -19.93
CA GLY A 93 1.18 11.64 -18.92
C GLY A 93 0.00 11.92 -17.99
N GLU A 94 -1.23 11.96 -18.51
CA GLU A 94 -2.44 12.10 -17.70
C GLU A 94 -2.61 10.96 -16.69
N ALA A 95 -2.34 9.73 -17.11
CA ALA A 95 -2.40 8.58 -16.20
C ALA A 95 -1.27 8.63 -15.17
N GLN A 96 -0.08 9.11 -15.53
CA GLN A 96 1.02 9.33 -14.59
C GLN A 96 0.67 10.40 -13.55
N GLU A 97 0.13 11.53 -13.96
CA GLU A 97 -0.33 12.60 -13.05
C GLU A 97 -1.40 12.09 -12.06
N LEU A 98 -2.37 11.32 -12.55
CA LEU A 98 -3.38 10.73 -11.66
C LEU A 98 -2.75 9.68 -10.73
N GLY A 99 -1.81 8.87 -11.22
CA GLY A 99 -1.07 7.92 -10.39
C GLY A 99 -0.29 8.58 -9.26
N LEU A 100 0.43 9.67 -9.56
CA LEU A 100 1.12 10.49 -8.57
C LEU A 100 0.14 11.08 -7.55
N LYS A 101 -0.99 11.61 -8.01
CA LYS A 101 -2.05 12.14 -7.14
C LYS A 101 -2.60 11.08 -6.19
N ILE A 102 -2.82 9.85 -6.67
CA ILE A 102 -3.29 8.73 -5.84
C ILE A 102 -2.27 8.41 -4.75
N VAL A 103 -1.00 8.23 -5.10
CA VAL A 103 0.04 7.86 -4.13
C VAL A 103 0.31 8.98 -3.13
N THR A 104 0.31 10.24 -3.60
CA THR A 104 0.42 11.42 -2.72
C THR A 104 -0.74 11.48 -1.73
N TYR A 105 -1.96 11.28 -2.20
CA TYR A 105 -3.14 11.22 -1.33
C TYR A 105 -3.01 10.14 -0.25
N MET A 106 -2.57 8.94 -0.61
CA MET A 106 -2.34 7.86 0.36
C MET A 106 -1.28 8.25 1.39
N ARG A 107 -0.18 8.88 0.97
CA ARG A 107 0.87 9.36 1.87
C ARG A 107 0.35 10.42 2.85
N ASP A 108 -0.41 11.38 2.34
CA ASP A 108 -0.95 12.46 3.17
C ASP A 108 -1.95 11.91 4.20
N ARG A 109 -2.76 10.90 3.81
CA ARG A 109 -3.62 10.18 4.75
C ARG A 109 -2.82 9.37 5.78
N ALA A 110 -1.73 8.73 5.38
CA ALA A 110 -0.85 8.02 6.34
C ALA A 110 -0.24 8.97 7.37
N ASN A 111 0.16 10.18 6.96
CA ASN A 111 0.63 11.22 7.88
C ASN A 111 -0.46 11.64 8.88
N GLN A 112 -1.70 11.83 8.42
CA GLN A 112 -2.84 12.13 9.29
C GLN A 112 -3.12 10.99 10.28
N PHE A 113 -3.03 9.73 9.86
CA PHE A 113 -3.15 8.58 10.76
C PHE A 113 -2.02 8.52 11.79
N SER A 114 -0.81 8.95 11.42
CA SER A 114 0.30 9.04 12.37
C SER A 114 0.00 10.03 13.49
N GLU A 115 -0.60 11.17 13.17
CA GLU A 115 -1.04 12.16 14.15
C GLU A 115 -2.24 11.65 14.98
N GLN A 116 -3.22 11.03 14.32
CA GLN A 116 -4.45 10.54 14.97
C GLN A 116 -4.19 9.42 15.97
N TYR A 117 -3.38 8.43 15.59
CA TYR A 117 -3.12 7.23 16.39
C TYR A 117 -1.83 7.29 17.20
N GLN A 118 -1.03 8.35 17.06
CA GLN A 118 0.28 8.49 17.72
C GLN A 118 1.21 7.31 17.45
N HIS A 119 1.19 6.80 16.21
CA HIS A 119 2.04 5.75 15.67
C HIS A 119 2.64 6.19 14.33
N ASN A 120 3.77 5.61 13.96
CA ASN A 120 4.36 5.87 12.67
C ASN A 120 3.67 5.08 11.57
N TYR A 121 2.86 5.74 10.73
CA TYR A 121 2.27 5.18 9.53
C TYR A 121 3.07 5.58 8.29
N SER A 122 3.19 4.69 7.34
CA SER A 122 3.83 5.00 6.05
C SER A 122 3.13 4.24 4.91
N VAL A 123 3.25 4.79 3.71
CA VAL A 123 2.90 4.07 2.48
C VAL A 123 4.16 3.42 1.93
N LEU A 124 4.04 2.16 1.55
CA LEU A 124 5.17 1.42 1.00
C LEU A 124 4.82 0.69 -0.29
N ALA A 125 5.78 0.62 -1.19
CA ALA A 125 5.72 -0.19 -2.39
C ALA A 125 5.94 -1.66 -2.00
N THR A 126 4.84 -2.41 -1.82
CA THR A 126 4.86 -3.78 -1.32
C THR A 126 5.17 -4.77 -2.44
N PRO A 127 6.17 -5.65 -2.31
CA PRO A 127 6.34 -6.80 -3.18
C PRO A 127 5.29 -7.87 -2.83
N ALA A 128 4.10 -7.76 -3.43
CA ALA A 128 2.94 -8.56 -3.05
C ALA A 128 2.79 -9.82 -3.93
N GLU A 129 3.83 -10.65 -4.02
CA GLU A 129 3.91 -11.80 -4.90
C GLU A 129 2.68 -12.73 -4.85
N GLY A 130 2.32 -13.22 -3.68
CA GLY A 130 1.16 -14.09 -3.50
C GLY A 130 -0.19 -13.35 -3.55
N LEU A 131 -0.25 -12.11 -3.09
CA LEU A 131 -1.49 -11.34 -3.02
C LEU A 131 -1.93 -10.81 -4.37
N SER A 132 -1.00 -10.44 -5.26
CA SER A 132 -1.31 -9.93 -6.59
C SER A 132 -2.15 -10.92 -7.40
N GLY A 133 -1.75 -12.20 -7.43
CA GLY A 133 -2.51 -13.25 -8.10
C GLY A 133 -3.81 -13.63 -7.37
N LYS A 134 -3.81 -13.58 -6.04
CA LYS A 134 -5.03 -13.85 -5.25
C LYS A 134 -6.12 -12.82 -5.52
N PHE A 135 -5.78 -11.54 -5.51
CA PHE A 135 -6.76 -10.48 -5.75
C PHE A 135 -7.29 -10.49 -7.18
N THR A 136 -6.43 -10.71 -8.18
CA THR A 136 -6.89 -10.83 -9.57
C THR A 136 -7.90 -11.97 -9.73
N ARG A 137 -7.67 -13.13 -9.09
CA ARG A 137 -8.63 -14.25 -9.14
C ARG A 137 -9.95 -13.92 -8.48
N ILE A 138 -9.94 -13.22 -7.36
CA ILE A 138 -11.16 -12.78 -6.65
C ILE A 138 -11.96 -11.82 -7.53
N ASP A 139 -11.27 -10.82 -8.10
CA ASP A 139 -11.91 -9.78 -8.90
C ASP A 139 -12.42 -10.34 -10.24
N ARG A 140 -11.66 -11.25 -10.88
CA ARG A 140 -12.14 -11.97 -12.09
C ARG A 140 -13.40 -12.78 -11.81
N LYS A 141 -13.47 -13.45 -10.64
CA LYS A 141 -14.67 -14.18 -10.26
C LYS A 141 -15.86 -13.26 -10.03
N LYS A 142 -15.64 -12.07 -9.51
CA LYS A 142 -16.70 -11.10 -9.17
C LYS A 142 -17.16 -10.24 -10.35
N PHE A 143 -16.21 -9.79 -11.18
CA PHE A 143 -16.44 -8.79 -12.22
C PHE A 143 -16.24 -9.32 -13.64
N GLY A 144 -15.80 -10.57 -13.80
CA GLY A 144 -15.43 -11.14 -15.08
C GLY A 144 -14.02 -10.76 -15.54
N THR A 145 -13.68 -11.20 -16.75
CA THR A 145 -12.40 -10.84 -17.39
C THR A 145 -12.53 -9.49 -18.07
N LEU A 146 -11.85 -8.50 -17.52
CA LEU A 146 -11.81 -7.13 -18.01
C LEU A 146 -10.44 -6.88 -18.68
N PRO A 147 -10.39 -6.51 -19.98
CA PRO A 147 -9.15 -6.27 -20.70
C PRO A 147 -8.27 -5.21 -20.03
N GLY A 148 -6.98 -5.52 -19.84
CA GLY A 148 -6.01 -4.63 -19.19
C GLY A 148 -6.16 -4.50 -17.68
N ILE A 149 -7.15 -5.18 -17.06
CA ILE A 149 -7.43 -5.10 -15.62
C ILE A 149 -7.35 -6.49 -15.00
N THR A 150 -8.28 -7.39 -15.32
CA THR A 150 -8.35 -8.74 -14.73
C THR A 150 -8.02 -9.87 -15.72
N ASP A 151 -7.56 -9.55 -16.90
CA ASP A 151 -7.24 -10.50 -17.97
C ASP A 151 -5.90 -11.25 -17.77
N ARG A 152 -5.09 -10.83 -16.80
CA ARG A 152 -3.83 -11.48 -16.41
C ARG A 152 -3.97 -12.18 -15.04
N ASP A 153 -3.02 -13.06 -14.73
CA ASP A 153 -3.05 -13.83 -13.49
C ASP A 153 -2.49 -13.09 -12.27
N TYR A 154 -2.15 -11.82 -12.43
CA TYR A 154 -1.62 -10.98 -11.38
C TYR A 154 -1.95 -9.50 -11.64
N TYR A 155 -1.99 -8.70 -10.56
CA TYR A 155 -1.90 -7.25 -10.62
C TYR A 155 -0.45 -6.79 -10.55
N THR A 156 -0.14 -5.71 -11.23
CA THR A 156 1.19 -5.09 -11.17
C THR A 156 1.51 -4.66 -9.74
N ASN A 157 2.72 -4.98 -9.26
CA ASN A 157 3.15 -4.58 -7.93
C ASN A 157 3.27 -3.06 -7.82
N SER A 158 2.71 -2.53 -6.74
CA SER A 158 2.84 -1.12 -6.34
C SER A 158 2.64 -0.15 -7.50
N ASN A 159 3.62 0.71 -7.73
CA ASN A 159 3.67 1.75 -8.75
C ASN A 159 4.54 1.39 -9.95
N HIS A 160 4.91 0.11 -10.11
CA HIS A 160 5.73 -0.30 -11.25
C HIS A 160 4.99 -0.15 -12.58
N VAL A 161 5.74 0.16 -13.61
CA VAL A 161 5.26 0.01 -14.99
C VAL A 161 5.09 -1.48 -15.27
N PRO A 162 3.94 -1.93 -15.82
CA PRO A 162 3.68 -3.34 -16.04
C PRO A 162 4.78 -4.02 -16.87
N VAL A 163 5.18 -5.22 -16.45
CA VAL A 163 6.27 -5.97 -17.12
C VAL A 163 5.95 -6.36 -18.55
N TYR A 164 4.67 -6.45 -18.91
CA TYR A 164 4.22 -6.74 -20.27
C TYR A 164 4.26 -5.51 -21.20
N TYR A 165 4.39 -4.30 -20.63
CA TYR A 165 4.49 -3.08 -21.43
C TYR A 165 5.89 -2.93 -22.00
N LYS A 166 5.98 -2.92 -23.33
CA LYS A 166 7.26 -2.80 -24.02
C LYS A 166 7.72 -1.35 -24.04
N CYS A 167 8.70 -1.03 -23.26
CA CYS A 167 9.35 0.28 -23.23
C CYS A 167 10.85 0.13 -23.01
N SER A 168 11.61 1.20 -23.26
CA SER A 168 13.04 1.22 -22.94
C SER A 168 13.27 1.25 -21.42
N ALA A 169 14.40 0.71 -20.95
CA ALA A 169 14.78 0.79 -19.55
C ALA A 169 14.84 2.24 -19.04
N ARG A 170 15.30 3.15 -19.89
CA ARG A 170 15.33 4.59 -19.58
C ARG A 170 13.94 5.16 -19.34
N HIS A 171 12.99 4.89 -20.26
CA HIS A 171 11.60 5.36 -20.13
C HIS A 171 10.95 4.81 -18.86
N LYS A 172 11.15 3.51 -18.58
CA LYS A 172 10.67 2.89 -17.34
C LYS A 172 11.24 3.57 -16.10
N ALA A 173 12.55 3.80 -16.08
CA ALA A 173 13.23 4.46 -14.97
C ALA A 173 12.74 5.90 -14.77
N GLU A 174 12.53 6.66 -15.84
CA GLU A 174 12.00 8.03 -15.78
C GLU A 174 10.61 8.07 -15.15
N ILE A 175 9.70 7.16 -15.56
CA ILE A 175 8.35 7.06 -15.00
C ILE A 175 8.38 6.63 -13.53
N GLU A 176 9.15 5.60 -13.19
CA GLU A 176 9.21 5.06 -11.83
C GLU A 176 10.00 5.96 -10.86
N ALA A 177 10.90 6.80 -11.36
CA ALA A 177 11.66 7.77 -10.57
C ALA A 177 10.93 9.10 -10.36
N ASP A 178 9.88 9.39 -11.11
CA ASP A 178 9.09 10.63 -11.00
C ASP A 178 8.21 10.61 -9.74
N ARG A 179 8.94 10.50 -8.62
CA ARG A 179 8.38 10.52 -7.26
C ARG A 179 8.67 11.87 -6.62
N LYS A 180 8.53 12.95 -7.36
CA LYS A 180 8.80 14.24 -6.76
C LYS A 180 7.88 14.48 -5.58
N SER A 181 8.51 14.16 -4.46
CA SER A 181 8.39 14.62 -3.05
C SER A 181 7.08 15.23 -2.63
#